data_08288943455fe3b807a9c6ae1355aa67
#
_entry.id   08288943455fe3b807a9c6ae1355aa67
#
_cell.length_a   1.000
_cell.length_b   1.000
_cell.length_c   1.000
_cell.angle_alpha   90.00
_cell.angle_beta   90.00
_cell.angle_gamma   90.00
#
_symmetry.space_group_name_H-M   'P 1'
#
loop_
_entity.id
_entity.type
_entity.pdbx_description
1 polymer ?
#
loop_
_entity_poly.entity_id
_entity_poly.type
_entity_poly.pdbx_seq_one_letter_code
_entity_poly.pdbx_strand_id
1 'polypeptide(L)'
;MSMNNIQSKKSTQPEKARLGAVGENMVVSMLMQHGWDAFNANCTIKNYKSIDIVCLNSEIKETTNYPWKPASALIQVKTSVQKNIPTGFTIEDSLKRNLLEEKVMGPYVFVYVDMIDKKWKFRYFILSRSQFIELLHSAHVWYKYDWYREKEISEKSPAGIDVKWLMGEDEHETNRHKAFANPLKGVSCEDCWENIWED
;
A
#
# COMPACT_ATOMS: atom_id res chain seq x y z
N MET A 1 28.88 18.60 23.72
CA MET A 1 27.72 17.71 23.89
C MET A 1 27.60 16.86 22.65
N SER A 2 27.88 15.57 22.77
CA SER A 2 27.98 14.61 21.66
C SER A 2 26.57 14.23 21.20
N MET A 3 26.21 14.55 19.97
CA MET A 3 24.99 14.05 19.33
C MET A 3 25.18 12.56 19.05
N ASN A 4 24.51 11.73 19.81
CA ASN A 4 24.45 10.30 19.59
C ASN A 4 23.81 10.02 18.21
N ASN A 5 24.64 9.57 17.26
CA ASN A 5 24.22 8.96 16.02
C ASN A 5 23.48 7.65 16.36
N ILE A 6 22.15 7.71 16.44
CA ILE A 6 21.31 6.51 16.47
C ILE A 6 21.33 5.95 15.05
N GLN A 7 22.30 5.09 14.76
CA GLN A 7 22.26 4.24 13.58
C GLN A 7 20.98 3.42 13.66
N SER A 8 20.08 3.61 12.71
CA SER A 8 18.86 2.81 12.57
C SER A 8 19.25 1.36 12.34
N LYS A 9 19.11 0.54 13.36
CA LYS A 9 19.38 -0.90 13.30
C LYS A 9 18.46 -1.50 12.26
N LYS A 10 19.01 -2.11 11.19
CA LYS A 10 18.19 -2.80 10.19
C LYS A 10 17.35 -3.86 10.90
N SER A 11 16.02 -3.81 10.73
CA SER A 11 15.10 -4.77 11.33
C SER A 11 15.40 -6.19 10.79
N THR A 12 15.36 -7.16 11.68
CA THR A 12 15.58 -8.57 11.34
C THR A 12 14.36 -9.14 10.57
N GLN A 13 14.55 -10.27 9.89
CA GLN A 13 13.45 -10.96 9.18
C GLN A 13 12.28 -11.33 10.11
N PRO A 14 12.51 -11.88 11.33
CA PRO A 14 11.42 -12.12 12.29
C PRO A 14 10.67 -10.87 12.74
N GLU A 15 11.37 -9.74 12.90
CA GLU A 15 10.74 -8.46 13.26
C GLU A 15 9.83 -7.95 12.14
N LYS A 16 10.27 -8.08 10.87
CA LYS A 16 9.44 -7.72 9.71
C LYS A 16 8.20 -8.60 9.59
N ALA A 17 8.36 -9.91 9.77
CA ALA A 17 7.23 -10.84 9.72
C ALA A 17 6.20 -10.55 10.84
N ARG A 18 6.67 -10.24 12.05
CA ARG A 18 5.81 -9.84 13.16
C ARG A 18 5.07 -8.55 12.88
N LEU A 19 5.78 -7.55 12.32
CA LEU A 19 5.18 -6.27 11.95
C LEU A 19 4.09 -6.46 10.89
N GLY A 20 4.34 -7.28 9.87
CA GLY A 20 3.35 -7.64 8.84
C GLY A 20 2.10 -8.25 9.45
N ALA A 21 2.25 -9.28 10.30
CA ALA A 21 1.14 -9.95 10.96
C ALA A 21 0.32 -9.00 11.86
N VAL A 22 1.00 -8.06 12.55
CA VAL A 22 0.30 -7.03 13.34
C VAL A 22 -0.52 -6.13 12.42
N GLY A 23 0.04 -5.66 11.30
CA GLY A 23 -0.66 -4.81 10.35
C GLY A 23 -1.90 -5.50 9.76
N GLU A 24 -1.78 -6.76 9.32
CA GLU A 24 -2.92 -7.55 8.82
C GLU A 24 -4.04 -7.65 9.86
N ASN A 25 -3.72 -7.99 11.11
CA ASN A 25 -4.72 -8.10 12.19
C ASN A 25 -5.37 -6.75 12.52
N MET A 26 -4.61 -5.65 12.47
CA MET A 26 -5.17 -4.32 12.67
C MET A 26 -6.12 -3.93 11.54
N VAL A 27 -5.81 -4.27 10.29
CA VAL A 27 -6.71 -4.04 9.15
C VAL A 27 -7.99 -4.86 9.29
N VAL A 28 -7.91 -6.15 9.64
CA VAL A 28 -9.12 -6.96 9.94
C VAL A 28 -9.98 -6.29 11.00
N SER A 29 -9.37 -5.83 12.09
CA SER A 29 -10.10 -5.15 13.17
C SER A 29 -10.79 -3.86 12.71
N MET A 30 -10.12 -3.08 11.85
CA MET A 30 -10.70 -1.85 11.30
C MET A 30 -11.88 -2.15 10.36
N LEU A 31 -11.75 -3.14 9.47
CA LEU A 31 -12.83 -3.55 8.58
C LEU A 31 -14.08 -4.00 9.38
N MET A 32 -13.87 -4.76 10.45
CA MET A 32 -14.97 -5.17 11.34
C MET A 32 -15.61 -3.99 12.08
N GLN A 33 -14.84 -2.95 12.45
CA GLN A 33 -15.38 -1.71 13.03
C GLN A 33 -16.25 -0.93 12.03
N HIS A 34 -15.99 -1.07 10.71
CA HIS A 34 -16.85 -0.52 9.66
C HIS A 34 -18.09 -1.38 9.37
N GLY A 35 -18.30 -2.47 10.12
CA GLY A 35 -19.47 -3.34 9.99
C GLY A 35 -19.33 -4.41 8.91
N TRP A 36 -18.15 -4.64 8.38
CA TRP A 36 -17.88 -5.66 7.36
C TRP A 36 -17.27 -6.92 7.99
N ASP A 37 -17.58 -8.08 7.44
CA ASP A 37 -16.99 -9.35 7.90
C ASP A 37 -15.64 -9.57 7.23
N ALA A 38 -14.57 -9.53 8.01
CA ALA A 38 -13.21 -9.67 7.50
C ALA A 38 -12.44 -10.77 8.22
N PHE A 39 -11.62 -11.50 7.48
CA PHE A 39 -10.77 -12.56 8.02
C PHE A 39 -9.45 -12.67 7.25
N ASN A 40 -8.39 -13.06 7.96
CA ASN A 40 -7.06 -13.25 7.40
C ASN A 40 -7.04 -14.52 6.52
N ALA A 41 -6.70 -14.35 5.23
CA ALA A 41 -6.64 -15.44 4.26
C ALA A 41 -5.46 -16.41 4.52
N ASN A 42 -4.43 -15.95 5.21
CA ASN A 42 -3.22 -16.71 5.50
C ASN A 42 -3.36 -17.66 6.71
N CYS A 43 -4.54 -17.74 7.34
CA CYS A 43 -4.75 -18.61 8.52
C CYS A 43 -4.59 -20.10 8.19
N THR A 44 -4.92 -20.52 6.97
CA THR A 44 -4.89 -21.94 6.55
C THR A 44 -3.81 -22.23 5.52
N ILE A 45 -3.55 -21.31 4.59
CA ILE A 45 -2.56 -21.49 3.53
C ILE A 45 -1.68 -20.24 3.50
N LYS A 46 -0.43 -20.37 3.92
CA LYS A 46 0.54 -19.26 3.89
C LYS A 46 0.77 -18.77 2.45
N ASN A 47 0.75 -17.46 2.27
CA ASN A 47 1.01 -16.77 0.99
C ASN A 47 0.00 -17.16 -0.12
N TYR A 48 -1.28 -17.29 0.23
CA TYR A 48 -2.30 -17.60 -0.74
C TYR A 48 -2.47 -16.47 -1.76
N LYS A 49 -1.95 -16.70 -2.99
CA LYS A 49 -2.14 -15.83 -4.18
C LYS A 49 -1.99 -14.32 -3.94
N SER A 50 -1.08 -13.89 -3.09
CA SER A 50 -0.91 -12.46 -2.76
C SER A 50 -2.17 -11.79 -2.20
N ILE A 51 -2.99 -12.54 -1.45
CA ILE A 51 -4.17 -12.04 -0.74
C ILE A 51 -3.90 -12.23 0.75
N ASP A 52 -4.05 -11.16 1.52
CA ASP A 52 -3.85 -11.21 2.96
C ASP A 52 -5.19 -11.28 3.71
N ILE A 53 -6.24 -10.60 3.22
CA ILE A 53 -7.54 -10.52 3.85
C ILE A 53 -8.65 -10.74 2.82
N VAL A 54 -9.67 -11.49 3.21
CA VAL A 54 -10.95 -11.54 2.53
C VAL A 54 -11.95 -10.74 3.35
N CYS A 55 -12.62 -9.79 2.71
CA CYS A 55 -13.65 -8.96 3.32
C CYS A 55 -14.98 -9.19 2.62
N LEU A 56 -16.04 -9.43 3.38
CA LEU A 56 -17.39 -9.59 2.88
C LEU A 56 -18.20 -8.34 3.19
N ASN A 57 -18.95 -7.88 2.21
CA ASN A 57 -19.86 -6.76 2.39
C ASN A 57 -21.18 -7.25 3.01
N SER A 58 -21.27 -7.16 4.33
CA SER A 58 -22.47 -7.56 5.10
C SER A 58 -23.68 -6.63 4.87
N GLU A 59 -23.46 -5.45 4.28
CA GLU A 59 -24.55 -4.51 3.94
C GLU A 59 -25.31 -4.89 2.66
N ILE A 60 -24.85 -5.86 1.90
CA ILE A 60 -25.63 -6.44 0.81
C ILE A 60 -26.81 -7.25 1.42
N LYS A 61 -27.66 -6.55 2.09
CA LYS A 61 -29.03 -7.01 2.30
C LYS A 61 -29.75 -6.84 0.97
N GLU A 62 -30.46 -7.88 0.56
CA GLU A 62 -31.33 -8.11 -0.59
C GLU A 62 -32.10 -6.90 -1.18
N THR A 63 -31.70 -5.68 -0.90
CA THR A 63 -32.33 -4.47 -1.42
C THR A 63 -31.58 -3.98 -2.64
N THR A 64 -32.16 -4.26 -3.73
CA THR A 64 -32.10 -3.83 -5.13
C THR A 64 -31.48 -2.44 -5.46
N ASN A 65 -30.98 -1.67 -4.54
CA ASN A 65 -30.58 -0.29 -4.77
C ASN A 65 -29.08 0.00 -4.87
N TYR A 66 -28.23 -1.03 -4.69
CA TYR A 66 -26.79 -0.91 -4.87
C TYR A 66 -26.21 -2.08 -5.67
N PRO A 67 -26.54 -2.16 -6.98
CA PRO A 67 -26.14 -3.30 -7.81
C PRO A 67 -24.64 -3.37 -8.14
N TRP A 68 -23.81 -2.50 -7.61
CA TRP A 68 -22.44 -2.30 -8.03
C TRP A 68 -21.37 -2.42 -6.93
N LYS A 69 -21.71 -2.53 -5.66
CA LYS A 69 -20.73 -2.88 -4.63
C LYS A 69 -20.47 -4.39 -4.71
N PRO A 70 -19.21 -4.85 -4.83
CA PRO A 70 -18.92 -6.28 -4.86
C PRO A 70 -19.28 -6.93 -3.53
N ALA A 71 -19.71 -8.20 -3.58
CA ALA A 71 -20.05 -8.98 -2.39
C ALA A 71 -18.82 -9.29 -1.53
N SER A 72 -17.62 -9.23 -2.09
CA SER A 72 -16.37 -9.50 -1.40
C SER A 72 -15.21 -8.70 -2.01
N ALA A 73 -14.25 -8.34 -1.17
CA ALA A 73 -12.97 -7.77 -1.58
C ALA A 73 -11.81 -8.66 -1.16
N LEU A 74 -10.81 -8.81 -2.05
CA LEU A 74 -9.57 -9.55 -1.83
C LEU A 74 -8.45 -8.53 -1.58
N ILE A 75 -8.11 -8.31 -0.31
CA ILE A 75 -7.26 -7.19 0.10
C ILE A 75 -5.83 -7.65 0.30
N GLN A 76 -4.89 -6.86 -0.24
CA GLN A 76 -3.46 -6.98 0.05
C GLN A 76 -3.06 -5.93 1.07
N VAL A 77 -2.32 -6.34 2.10
CA VAL A 77 -1.81 -5.45 3.15
C VAL A 77 -0.30 -5.30 3.04
N LYS A 78 0.21 -4.08 3.18
CA LYS A 78 1.65 -3.79 3.26
C LYS A 78 1.93 -2.93 4.47
N THR A 79 2.70 -3.45 5.42
CA THR A 79 3.02 -2.76 6.67
C THR A 79 4.48 -2.37 6.73
N SER A 80 4.78 -1.13 7.10
CA SER A 80 6.15 -0.62 7.20
C SER A 80 6.28 0.47 8.26
N VAL A 81 7.46 0.52 8.89
CA VAL A 81 7.93 1.66 9.69
C VAL A 81 8.70 2.67 8.84
N GLN A 82 8.96 2.35 7.58
CA GLN A 82 9.65 3.23 6.63
C GLN A 82 8.63 3.94 5.76
N LYS A 83 8.89 5.21 5.46
CA LYS A 83 8.00 6.02 4.60
C LYS A 83 7.88 5.45 3.19
N ASN A 84 8.93 4.86 2.64
CA ASN A 84 8.86 4.13 1.39
C ASN A 84 8.47 2.68 1.68
N ILE A 85 7.22 2.33 1.39
CA ILE A 85 6.61 1.04 1.69
C ILE A 85 6.76 0.10 0.48
N PRO A 86 7.45 -1.05 0.62
CA PRO A 86 7.57 -2.02 -0.47
C PRO A 86 6.21 -2.61 -0.86
N THR A 87 5.93 -2.68 -2.16
CA THR A 87 4.63 -3.15 -2.68
C THR A 87 4.56 -4.65 -2.93
N GLY A 88 5.72 -5.30 -3.02
CA GLY A 88 5.83 -6.70 -3.43
C GLY A 88 6.13 -6.88 -4.93
N PHE A 89 6.10 -5.80 -5.70
CA PHE A 89 6.53 -5.76 -7.10
C PHE A 89 7.99 -5.33 -7.23
N THR A 90 8.58 -5.60 -8.40
CA THR A 90 9.85 -5.01 -8.82
C THR A 90 9.59 -3.73 -9.61
N ILE A 91 10.64 -2.93 -9.83
CA ILE A 91 10.55 -1.77 -10.72
C ILE A 91 10.17 -2.22 -12.13
N GLU A 92 10.75 -3.33 -12.62
CA GLU A 92 10.39 -3.91 -13.92
C GLU A 92 8.90 -4.25 -14.03
N ASP A 93 8.34 -4.89 -13.00
CA ASP A 93 6.90 -5.21 -12.97
C ASP A 93 6.06 -3.92 -13.02
N SER A 94 6.44 -2.91 -12.26
CA SER A 94 5.69 -1.65 -12.14
C SER A 94 5.67 -0.82 -13.43
N LEU A 95 6.67 -1.00 -14.29
CA LEU A 95 6.70 -0.35 -15.61
C LEU A 95 5.73 -0.98 -16.64
N LYS A 96 5.21 -2.18 -16.35
CA LYS A 96 4.34 -2.94 -17.25
C LYS A 96 2.89 -2.91 -16.76
N ARG A 97 2.13 -1.90 -17.17
CA ARG A 97 0.74 -1.71 -16.72
C ARG A 97 -0.12 -2.97 -16.89
N ASN A 98 -0.07 -3.62 -18.05
CA ASN A 98 -0.83 -4.85 -18.31
C ASN A 98 -0.49 -5.98 -17.32
N LEU A 99 0.79 -6.07 -16.91
CA LEU A 99 1.22 -7.05 -15.92
C LEU A 99 0.67 -6.72 -14.52
N LEU A 100 0.59 -5.44 -14.17
CA LEU A 100 -0.04 -5.01 -12.92
C LEU A 100 -1.54 -5.32 -12.94
N GLU A 101 -2.23 -5.05 -14.05
CA GLU A 101 -3.65 -5.37 -14.23
C GLU A 101 -3.93 -6.88 -14.10
N GLU A 102 -3.00 -7.73 -14.51
CA GLU A 102 -3.09 -9.18 -14.34
C GLU A 102 -2.80 -9.64 -12.90
N LYS A 103 -1.77 -9.08 -12.26
CA LYS A 103 -1.28 -9.55 -10.96
C LYS A 103 -1.98 -8.94 -9.74
N VAL A 104 -2.53 -7.73 -9.86
CA VAL A 104 -3.22 -7.04 -8.77
C VAL A 104 -4.65 -7.56 -8.68
N MET A 105 -4.95 -8.30 -7.62
CA MET A 105 -6.21 -9.02 -7.47
C MET A 105 -7.32 -8.18 -6.83
N GLY A 106 -6.97 -7.07 -6.17
CA GLY A 106 -7.94 -6.23 -5.47
C GLY A 106 -7.27 -5.01 -4.82
N PRO A 107 -7.97 -4.35 -3.90
CA PRO A 107 -7.48 -3.16 -3.20
C PRO A 107 -6.26 -3.43 -2.35
N TYR A 108 -5.49 -2.36 -2.12
CA TYR A 108 -4.30 -2.35 -1.27
C TYR A 108 -4.52 -1.49 -0.03
N VAL A 109 -4.15 -2.02 1.13
CA VAL A 109 -4.08 -1.26 2.37
C VAL A 109 -2.62 -1.13 2.80
N PHE A 110 -2.12 0.10 2.76
CA PHE A 110 -0.79 0.43 3.28
C PHE A 110 -0.91 0.85 4.73
N VAL A 111 -0.19 0.17 5.61
CA VAL A 111 -0.14 0.48 7.04
C VAL A 111 1.22 1.08 7.36
N TYR A 112 1.26 2.40 7.52
CA TYR A 112 2.45 3.07 8.01
C TYR A 112 2.44 3.11 9.53
N VAL A 113 3.51 2.59 10.13
CA VAL A 113 3.64 2.52 11.58
C VAL A 113 4.66 3.56 12.02
N ASP A 114 4.15 4.62 12.63
CA ASP A 114 4.98 5.64 13.27
C ASP A 114 5.24 5.31 14.75
N MET A 115 6.34 5.80 15.27
CA MET A 115 6.69 5.60 16.68
C MET A 115 6.67 6.94 17.40
N ILE A 116 5.58 7.20 18.11
CA ILE A 116 5.40 8.41 18.89
C ILE A 116 5.43 8.01 20.37
N ASP A 117 6.32 8.64 21.16
CA ASP A 117 6.46 8.38 22.60
C ASP A 117 6.65 6.90 22.97
N LYS A 118 7.43 6.17 22.16
CA LYS A 118 7.67 4.72 22.27
C LYS A 118 6.41 3.86 22.08
N LYS A 119 5.33 4.43 21.54
CA LYS A 119 4.10 3.71 21.18
C LYS A 119 3.94 3.68 19.67
N TRP A 120 3.45 2.58 19.15
CA TRP A 120 3.09 2.46 17.75
C TRP A 120 1.80 3.23 17.47
N LYS A 121 1.85 4.12 16.49
CA LYS A 121 0.70 4.78 15.89
C LYS A 121 0.54 4.27 14.48
N PHE A 122 -0.60 3.70 14.17
CA PHE A 122 -0.92 3.16 12.86
C PHE A 122 -1.64 4.24 12.03
N ARG A 123 -1.24 4.36 10.78
CA ARG A 123 -1.94 5.15 9.77
C ARG A 123 -2.28 4.23 8.62
N TYR A 124 -3.48 4.32 8.11
CA TYR A 124 -4.01 3.44 7.09
C TYR A 124 -4.27 4.24 5.82
N PHE A 125 -3.74 3.75 4.70
CA PHE A 125 -3.98 4.33 3.39
C PHE A 125 -4.59 3.24 2.51
N ILE A 126 -5.82 3.47 2.08
CA ILE A 126 -6.63 2.50 1.38
C ILE A 126 -6.77 2.95 -0.08
N LEU A 127 -6.27 2.13 -1.00
CA LEU A 127 -6.36 2.35 -2.42
C LEU A 127 -7.24 1.27 -3.04
N SER A 128 -8.15 1.69 -3.92
CA SER A 128 -8.81 0.74 -4.81
C SER A 128 -7.77 0.07 -5.73
N ARG A 129 -8.15 -1.00 -6.37
CA ARG A 129 -7.27 -1.72 -7.30
C ARG A 129 -6.74 -0.80 -8.40
N SER A 130 -7.62 -0.01 -9.01
CA SER A 130 -7.27 0.93 -10.08
C SER A 130 -6.35 2.06 -9.61
N GLN A 131 -6.63 2.66 -8.45
CA GLN A 131 -5.78 3.69 -7.83
C GLN A 131 -4.37 3.16 -7.54
N PHE A 132 -4.26 1.94 -7.02
CA PHE A 132 -2.96 1.32 -6.74
C PHE A 132 -2.14 1.10 -8.01
N ILE A 133 -2.76 0.53 -9.06
CA ILE A 133 -2.09 0.29 -10.35
C ILE A 133 -1.61 1.61 -10.96
N GLU A 134 -2.48 2.63 -10.98
CA GLU A 134 -2.16 3.94 -11.54
C GLU A 134 -1.01 4.62 -10.82
N LEU A 135 -1.06 4.67 -9.48
CA LEU A 135 -0.01 5.28 -8.67
C LEU A 135 1.32 4.54 -8.85
N LEU A 136 1.30 3.20 -8.74
CA LEU A 136 2.52 2.39 -8.83
C LEU A 136 3.20 2.52 -10.19
N HIS A 137 2.42 2.46 -11.27
CA HIS A 137 2.93 2.61 -12.63
C HIS A 137 3.50 4.01 -12.86
N SER A 138 2.72 5.06 -12.60
CA SER A 138 3.12 6.45 -12.83
C SER A 138 4.37 6.85 -12.02
N ALA A 139 4.42 6.46 -10.75
CA ALA A 139 5.56 6.76 -9.89
C ALA A 139 6.85 6.11 -10.37
N HIS A 140 6.80 4.86 -10.87
CA HIS A 140 8.01 4.16 -11.32
C HIS A 140 8.40 4.50 -12.76
N VAL A 141 7.46 4.89 -13.62
CA VAL A 141 7.78 5.52 -14.91
C VAL A 141 8.57 6.81 -14.67
N TRP A 142 8.06 7.68 -13.80
CA TRP A 142 8.79 8.89 -13.41
C TRP A 142 10.15 8.57 -12.78
N TYR A 143 10.20 7.64 -11.83
CA TYR A 143 11.44 7.26 -11.16
C TYR A 143 12.50 6.71 -12.14
N LYS A 144 12.09 5.96 -13.15
CA LYS A 144 12.98 5.38 -14.17
C LYS A 144 13.50 6.43 -15.15
N TYR A 145 12.64 7.35 -15.62
CA TYR A 145 12.94 8.20 -16.76
C TYR A 145 13.21 9.67 -16.41
N ASP A 146 12.66 10.14 -15.30
CA ASP A 146 12.73 11.55 -14.90
C ASP A 146 13.55 11.80 -13.62
N TRP A 147 13.99 10.73 -12.96
CA TRP A 147 14.95 10.84 -11.88
C TRP A 147 16.36 10.88 -12.42
N TYR A 148 17.02 12.04 -12.36
CA TYR A 148 18.36 12.28 -12.88
C TYR A 148 19.43 11.53 -12.06
N ARG A 149 19.73 10.30 -12.41
CA ARG A 149 20.79 9.50 -11.79
C ARG A 149 21.89 9.18 -12.77
N GLU A 150 23.12 9.27 -12.28
CA GLU A 150 24.30 8.80 -13.04
C GLU A 150 24.35 7.27 -13.14
N LYS A 151 23.75 6.57 -12.16
CA LYS A 151 23.76 5.11 -12.12
C LYS A 151 22.44 4.54 -12.62
N GLU A 152 22.53 3.51 -13.41
CA GLU A 152 21.38 2.77 -13.89
C GLU A 152 20.59 2.17 -12.73
N ILE A 153 19.28 2.32 -12.78
CA ILE A 153 18.38 1.74 -11.78
C ILE A 153 18.21 0.27 -12.11
N SER A 154 18.54 -0.60 -11.15
CA SER A 154 18.25 -2.04 -11.31
C SER A 154 16.74 -2.28 -11.36
N GLU A 155 16.28 -2.80 -12.48
CA GLU A 155 14.87 -3.15 -12.69
C GLU A 155 14.36 -4.24 -11.74
N LYS A 156 15.27 -5.07 -11.20
CA LYS A 156 14.98 -6.09 -10.18
C LYS A 156 14.85 -5.52 -8.77
N SER A 157 15.12 -4.22 -8.57
CA SER A 157 14.93 -3.58 -7.27
C SER A 157 13.45 -3.58 -6.86
N PRO A 158 13.15 -3.69 -5.56
CA PRO A 158 11.78 -3.59 -5.08
C PRO A 158 11.15 -2.24 -5.42
N ALA A 159 9.94 -2.27 -5.95
CA ALA A 159 9.11 -1.10 -6.14
C ALA A 159 8.43 -0.73 -4.82
N GLY A 160 8.55 0.53 -4.42
CA GLY A 160 7.95 1.07 -3.21
C GLY A 160 7.08 2.29 -3.49
N ILE A 161 6.15 2.57 -2.59
CA ILE A 161 5.33 3.78 -2.61
C ILE A 161 5.67 4.62 -1.37
N ASP A 162 5.96 5.90 -1.58
CA ASP A 162 6.22 6.82 -0.47
C ASP A 162 4.89 7.25 0.16
N VAL A 163 4.86 7.37 1.49
CA VAL A 163 3.69 7.81 2.27
C VAL A 163 3.15 9.16 1.78
N LYS A 164 4.02 10.08 1.36
CA LYS A 164 3.58 11.38 0.81
C LYS A 164 2.75 11.23 -0.46
N TRP A 165 3.07 10.26 -1.32
CA TRP A 165 2.25 9.99 -2.50
C TRP A 165 0.89 9.39 -2.14
N LEU A 166 0.83 8.57 -1.07
CA LEU A 166 -0.44 8.09 -0.51
C LEU A 166 -1.27 9.22 0.11
N MET A 167 -0.64 10.32 0.51
CA MET A 167 -1.28 11.55 0.96
C MET A 167 -1.70 12.49 -0.20
N GLY A 168 -1.48 12.09 -1.45
CA GLY A 168 -1.81 12.88 -2.62
C GLY A 168 -0.84 14.03 -2.91
N GLU A 169 0.38 13.98 -2.34
CA GLU A 169 1.40 15.00 -2.58
C GLU A 169 2.15 14.77 -3.88
N ASP A 170 2.46 15.84 -4.59
CA ASP A 170 3.34 15.85 -5.77
C ASP A 170 4.82 15.87 -5.35
N GLU A 171 5.71 15.57 -6.30
CA GLU A 171 7.12 15.92 -6.19
C GLU A 171 7.41 17.19 -6.97
N HIS A 172 8.01 18.16 -6.32
CA HIS A 172 8.52 19.34 -6.98
C HIS A 172 9.82 19.03 -7.72
N GLU A 173 10.05 19.75 -8.81
CA GLU A 173 11.32 19.66 -9.54
C GLU A 173 12.50 20.08 -8.66
N THR A 174 13.59 19.35 -8.77
CA THR A 174 14.84 19.62 -8.08
C THR A 174 16.02 19.45 -9.06
N ASN A 175 17.24 19.71 -8.59
CA ASN A 175 18.45 19.37 -9.35
C ASN A 175 18.70 17.86 -9.51
N ARG A 176 17.85 17.01 -8.92
CA ARG A 176 17.98 15.54 -8.96
C ARG A 176 16.91 14.85 -9.80
N HIS A 177 15.77 15.50 -10.01
CA HIS A 177 14.64 14.91 -10.74
C HIS A 177 13.67 16.00 -11.23
N LYS A 178 12.95 15.70 -12.30
CA LYS A 178 11.79 16.49 -12.74
C LYS A 178 10.64 16.41 -11.75
N ALA A 179 9.66 17.28 -11.90
CA ALA A 179 8.42 17.19 -11.13
C ALA A 179 7.70 15.87 -11.39
N PHE A 180 7.05 15.33 -10.36
CA PHE A 180 6.11 14.21 -10.47
C PHE A 180 4.72 14.70 -10.12
N ALA A 181 3.81 14.60 -11.08
CA ALA A 181 2.40 14.84 -10.85
C ALA A 181 1.76 13.56 -10.31
N ASN A 182 1.36 13.57 -9.06
CA ASN A 182 0.74 12.42 -8.43
C ASN A 182 -0.67 12.19 -9.04
N PRO A 183 -0.97 11.01 -9.60
CA PRO A 183 -2.29 10.73 -10.15
C PRO A 183 -3.41 10.76 -9.10
N LEU A 184 -3.05 10.62 -7.81
CA LEU A 184 -3.98 10.71 -6.68
C LEU A 184 -4.05 12.12 -6.05
N LYS A 185 -3.53 13.14 -6.73
CA LYS A 185 -3.58 14.51 -6.22
C LYS A 185 -5.00 14.95 -5.91
N GLY A 186 -5.21 15.42 -4.67
CA GLY A 186 -6.52 15.85 -4.19
C GLY A 186 -7.47 14.71 -3.81
N VAL A 187 -7.03 13.45 -3.93
CA VAL A 187 -7.76 12.29 -3.46
C VAL A 187 -7.18 11.87 -2.10
N SER A 188 -8.00 11.82 -1.08
CA SER A 188 -7.58 11.27 0.20
C SER A 188 -7.59 9.75 0.12
N CYS A 189 -6.48 9.13 0.48
CA CYS A 189 -6.41 7.67 0.67
C CYS A 189 -6.32 7.30 2.15
N GLU A 190 -6.04 8.25 3.05
CA GLU A 190 -5.94 7.99 4.49
C GLU A 190 -7.34 7.80 5.08
N ASP A 191 -7.53 6.66 5.75
CA ASP A 191 -8.78 6.22 6.37
C ASP A 191 -10.00 6.16 5.43
N CYS A 192 -9.77 6.12 4.10
CA CYS A 192 -10.83 6.00 3.09
C CYS A 192 -11.23 4.52 2.87
N TRP A 193 -11.81 3.91 3.87
CA TRP A 193 -12.13 2.47 3.88
C TRP A 193 -13.09 2.05 2.77
N GLU A 194 -13.96 2.95 2.28
CA GLU A 194 -14.86 2.66 1.17
C GLU A 194 -14.13 2.32 -0.15
N ASN A 195 -12.87 2.76 -0.30
CA ASN A 195 -12.06 2.44 -1.49
C ASN A 195 -11.86 0.93 -1.70
N ILE A 196 -12.08 0.08 -0.68
CA ILE A 196 -12.00 -1.38 -0.86
C ILE A 196 -13.12 -1.93 -1.73
N TRP A 197 -14.19 -1.16 -1.94
CA TRP A 197 -15.36 -1.53 -2.74
C TRP A 197 -15.36 -0.89 -4.13
N GLU A 198 -14.39 -0.02 -4.39
CA GLU A 198 -14.20 0.62 -5.70
C GLU A 198 -13.21 -0.20 -6.54
N ASP A 199 -13.44 -0.26 -7.86
CA ASP A 199 -12.48 -0.91 -8.76
C ASP A 199 -11.51 0.10 -9.41
#